data_b909bf4b1efa0f9b763df706e1a14108
#
_entry.id   b909bf4b1efa0f9b763df706e1a14108
#
_cell.length_a   1.000
_cell.length_b   1.000
_cell.length_c   1.000
_cell.angle_alpha   90.00
_cell.angle_beta   90.00
_cell.angle_gamma   90.00
#
_symmetry.space_group_name_H-M   'P 1'
#
loop_
_entity.id
_entity.type
_entity.pdbx_description
1 polymer ?
#
loop_
_entity_poly.entity_id
_entity_poly.type
_entity_poly.pdbx_seq_one_letter_code
_entity_poly.pdbx_strand_id
1 'polypeptide(L)'
;MIRSILYHPNVEEDLESVGPSAARRILRAIDTKLTRAPLQFGSPLSGNLAEFRKLRVGDHRVVYQVRETEVFIYVLAVGPRRDKEIY
;
A
#
# COMPACT_ATOMS: atom_id res chain seq x y z
N MET A 1 -7.47 3.51 16.79
CA MET A 1 -6.18 2.87 17.07
C MET A 1 -5.23 3.04 15.89
N ILE A 2 -3.99 3.44 16.15
CA ILE A 2 -2.99 3.58 15.11
C ILE A 2 -2.26 2.26 14.97
N ARG A 3 -2.13 1.77 13.74
CA ARG A 3 -1.45 0.51 13.44
C ARG A 3 -0.01 0.77 13.04
N SER A 4 0.86 -0.16 13.33
CA SER A 4 2.24 -0.12 12.87
C SER A 4 2.31 -0.50 11.40
N ILE A 5 3.29 0.03 10.69
CA ILE A 5 3.51 -0.30 9.28
C ILE A 5 4.80 -1.08 9.14
N LEU A 6 4.71 -2.22 8.47
CA LEU A 6 5.88 -3.01 8.11
C LEU A 6 5.99 -3.00 6.59
N TYR A 7 7.20 -3.00 6.08
CA TYR A 7 7.46 -2.93 4.65
C TYR A 7 8.18 -4.17 4.18
N HIS A 8 7.69 -4.75 3.09
CA HIS A 8 8.42 -5.80 2.41
C HIS A 8 9.74 -5.21 1.87
N PRO A 9 10.84 -5.98 1.88
CA PRO A 9 12.13 -5.47 1.40
C PRO A 9 12.10 -4.88 -0.01
N ASN A 10 11.24 -5.38 -0.89
CA ASN A 10 11.14 -4.88 -2.26
C ASN A 10 10.58 -3.45 -2.34
N VAL A 11 9.93 -2.97 -1.29
CA VAL A 11 9.31 -1.65 -1.31
C VAL A 11 10.36 -0.54 -1.44
N GLU A 12 11.54 -0.74 -0.87
CA GLU A 12 12.60 0.24 -0.99
C GLU A 12 12.99 0.47 -2.46
N GLU A 13 13.17 -0.62 -3.22
CA GLU A 13 13.45 -0.51 -4.64
C GLU A 13 12.29 0.11 -5.41
N ASP A 14 11.07 -0.26 -5.02
CA ASP A 14 9.87 0.30 -5.66
C ASP A 14 9.81 1.81 -5.46
N LEU A 15 10.13 2.29 -4.28
CA LEU A 15 10.12 3.72 -3.99
C LEU A 15 11.21 4.45 -4.76
N GLU A 16 12.37 3.83 -4.93
CA GLU A 16 13.42 4.41 -5.74
C GLU A 16 12.98 4.53 -7.20
N SER A 17 12.26 3.53 -7.70
CA SER A 17 11.80 3.51 -9.08
C SER A 17 10.79 4.61 -9.39
N VAL A 18 9.94 4.97 -8.42
CA VAL A 18 8.94 6.03 -8.65
C VAL A 18 9.53 7.43 -8.50
N GLY A 19 10.70 7.55 -7.91
CA GLY A 19 11.36 8.83 -7.72
C GLY A 19 11.05 9.49 -6.39
N PRO A 20 11.89 10.45 -5.94
CA PRO A 20 11.78 11.00 -4.59
C PRO A 20 10.51 11.78 -4.31
N SER A 21 9.99 12.50 -5.29
CA SER A 21 8.76 13.27 -5.09
C SER A 21 7.56 12.36 -4.89
N ALA A 22 7.40 11.36 -5.76
CA ALA A 22 6.31 10.40 -5.65
C ALA A 22 6.48 9.54 -4.40
N ALA A 23 7.70 9.15 -4.07
CA ALA A 23 7.98 8.36 -2.89
C ALA A 23 7.53 9.06 -1.61
N ARG A 24 7.83 10.36 -1.48
CA ARG A 24 7.40 11.12 -0.30
C ARG A 24 5.89 11.19 -0.19
N ARG A 25 5.21 11.39 -1.33
CA ARG A 25 3.75 11.44 -1.35
C ARG A 25 3.14 10.11 -0.96
N ILE A 26 3.72 9.02 -1.45
CA ILE A 26 3.26 7.67 -1.14
C ILE A 26 3.45 7.37 0.34
N LEU A 27 4.62 7.65 0.89
CA LEU A 27 4.90 7.40 2.30
C LEU A 27 3.99 8.21 3.22
N ARG A 28 3.71 9.45 2.83
CA ARG A 28 2.78 10.28 3.60
C ARG A 28 1.37 9.70 3.58
N ALA A 29 0.92 9.22 2.43
CA ALA A 29 -0.41 8.62 2.32
C ALA A 29 -0.50 7.36 3.19
N ILE A 30 0.55 6.54 3.19
CA ILE A 30 0.58 5.35 4.04
C ILE A 30 0.48 5.76 5.51
N ASP A 31 1.30 6.71 5.94
CA ASP A 31 1.30 7.14 7.34
C ASP A 31 -0.02 7.76 7.79
N THR A 32 -0.66 8.53 6.93
CA THR A 32 -1.86 9.24 7.35
C THR A 32 -3.13 8.43 7.16
N LYS A 33 -3.15 7.52 6.20
CA LYS A 33 -4.37 6.78 5.87
C LYS A 33 -4.36 5.35 6.37
N LEU A 34 -3.29 4.62 6.10
CA LEU A 34 -3.27 3.19 6.43
C LEU A 34 -3.07 2.93 7.91
N THR A 35 -2.38 3.81 8.62
CA THR A 35 -2.22 3.64 10.05
C THR A 35 -3.54 3.81 10.80
N ARG A 36 -4.47 4.56 10.25
CA ARG A 36 -5.73 4.90 10.92
C ARG A 36 -6.94 4.14 10.40
N ALA A 37 -7.06 4.02 9.09
CA ALA A 37 -8.26 3.44 8.49
C ALA A 37 -7.93 2.59 7.27
N PRO A 38 -7.16 1.51 7.45
CA PRO A 38 -6.69 0.70 6.31
C PRO A 38 -7.82 0.03 5.54
N LEU A 39 -8.94 -0.25 6.18
CA LEU A 39 -10.07 -0.89 5.52
C LEU A 39 -11.00 0.09 4.85
N GLN A 40 -10.86 1.38 5.14
CA GLN A 40 -11.72 2.41 4.56
C GLN A 40 -11.08 3.07 3.34
N PHE A 41 -9.77 3.28 3.36
CA PHE A 41 -9.09 3.99 2.29
C PHE A 41 -8.69 3.14 1.10
N GLY A 42 -8.41 1.88 1.34
CA GLY A 42 -8.05 0.98 0.25
C GLY A 42 -9.24 0.14 -0.20
N SER A 43 -9.04 -0.62 -1.27
CA SER A 43 -10.05 -1.55 -1.75
C SER A 43 -9.41 -2.92 -1.97
N PRO A 44 -10.16 -4.01 -1.78
CA PRO A 44 -9.60 -5.35 -1.96
C PRO A 44 -9.28 -5.63 -3.43
N LEU A 45 -8.27 -6.45 -3.66
CA LEU A 45 -8.00 -6.98 -4.97
C LEU A 45 -8.99 -8.10 -5.26
N SER A 46 -9.18 -8.43 -6.53
CA SER A 46 -10.19 -9.41 -6.91
C SER A 46 -9.67 -10.84 -6.90
N GLY A 47 -10.59 -11.79 -6.88
CA GLY A 47 -10.28 -13.21 -6.99
C GLY A 47 -9.49 -13.75 -5.81
N ASN A 48 -8.49 -14.55 -6.11
CA ASN A 48 -7.66 -15.18 -5.08
C ASN A 48 -6.81 -14.19 -4.29
N LEU A 49 -6.77 -12.94 -4.74
CA LEU A 49 -5.96 -11.90 -4.09
C LEU A 49 -6.80 -11.00 -3.19
N ALA A 50 -8.01 -11.42 -2.84
CA ALA A 50 -8.94 -10.59 -2.06
C ALA A 50 -8.43 -10.25 -0.66
N GLU A 51 -7.49 -11.01 -0.12
CA GLU A 51 -6.90 -10.71 1.18
C GLU A 51 -5.93 -9.52 1.12
N PHE A 52 -5.52 -9.16 -0.09
CA PHE A 52 -4.66 -8.00 -0.32
C PHE A 52 -5.51 -6.81 -0.72
N ARG A 53 -5.02 -5.62 -0.44
CA ARG A 53 -5.74 -4.39 -0.74
C ARG A 53 -4.82 -3.43 -1.47
N LYS A 54 -5.42 -2.47 -2.16
CA LYS A 54 -4.66 -1.43 -2.87
C LYS A 54 -5.13 -0.06 -2.43
N LEU A 55 -4.19 0.85 -2.33
CA LEU A 55 -4.44 2.26 -2.08
C LEU A 55 -3.91 3.05 -3.25
N ARG A 56 -4.76 3.90 -3.84
CA ARG A 56 -4.34 4.78 -4.93
C ARG A 56 -3.73 6.04 -4.37
N VAL A 57 -2.57 6.42 -4.88
CA VAL A 57 -1.89 7.66 -4.53
C VAL A 57 -1.46 8.33 -5.84
N GLY A 58 -2.28 9.26 -6.35
CA GLY A 58 -2.02 9.87 -7.64
C GLY A 58 -2.01 8.82 -8.75
N ASP A 59 -0.91 8.75 -9.49
CA ASP A 59 -0.74 7.78 -10.57
C ASP A 59 -0.09 6.48 -10.11
N HIS A 60 0.05 6.31 -8.81
CA HIS A 60 0.70 5.14 -8.23
C HIS A 60 -0.27 4.40 -7.34
N ARG A 61 0.11 3.20 -6.96
CA ARG A 61 -0.67 2.45 -6.00
C ARG A 61 0.23 1.70 -5.04
N VAL A 62 -0.33 1.42 -3.88
CA VAL A 62 0.32 0.66 -2.82
C VAL A 62 -0.49 -0.61 -2.61
N VAL A 63 0.17 -1.76 -2.66
CA VAL A 63 -0.47 -3.04 -2.34
C VAL A 63 -0.09 -3.41 -0.92
N TYR A 64 -1.09 -3.72 -0.11
CA TYR A 64 -0.86 -3.99 1.30
C TYR A 64 -1.80 -5.06 1.83
N GLN A 65 -1.47 -5.57 3.00
CA GLN A 65 -2.29 -6.56 3.69
C GLN A 65 -2.51 -6.07 5.12
N VAL A 66 -3.73 -6.21 5.61
CA VAL A 66 -4.05 -5.86 6.99
C VAL A 66 -3.91 -7.12 7.85
N ARG A 67 -3.08 -7.05 8.86
CA ARG A 67 -2.85 -8.15 9.79
C ARG A 67 -3.48 -7.79 11.12
N GLU A 68 -4.78 -7.98 11.22
CA GLU A 68 -5.54 -7.54 12.37
C GLU A 68 -5.15 -8.20 13.69
N THR A 69 -4.82 -9.48 13.64
CA THR A 69 -4.43 -10.19 14.85
C THR A 69 -3.09 -9.73 15.42
N GLU A 70 -2.28 -9.09 14.58
CA GLU A 70 -0.96 -8.61 14.98
C GLU A 70 -0.88 -7.09 15.03
N VAL A 71 -1.99 -6.44 14.73
CA VAL A 71 -2.13 -4.98 14.79
C VAL A 71 -1.10 -4.24 13.94
N PHE A 72 -0.86 -4.75 12.73
CA PHE A 72 0.01 -4.04 11.80
C PHE A 72 -0.47 -4.18 10.35
N ILE A 73 0.07 -3.32 9.51
CA ILE A 73 -0.17 -3.30 8.08
C ILE A 73 1.12 -3.70 7.39
N TYR A 74 1.04 -4.64 6.46
CA TYR A 74 2.21 -5.07 5.71
C TYR A 74 2.13 -4.50 4.30
N VAL A 75 3.01 -3.56 3.99
CA VAL A 75 3.09 -2.97 2.65
C VAL A 75 3.97 -3.88 1.80
N LEU A 76 3.41 -4.41 0.74
CA LEU A 76 4.04 -5.43 -0.09
C LEU A 76 4.65 -4.88 -1.37
N ALA A 77 4.04 -3.86 -1.97
CA ALA A 77 4.52 -3.34 -3.23
C ALA A 77 4.02 -1.93 -3.46
N VAL A 78 4.80 -1.17 -4.20
CA VAL A 78 4.45 0.19 -4.63
C VAL A 78 4.81 0.28 -6.11
N GLY A 79 3.94 0.84 -6.92
CA GLY A 79 4.24 0.96 -8.33
C GLY A 79 3.25 1.81 -9.07
N PRO A 80 3.46 2.00 -10.38
CA PRO A 80 2.54 2.77 -11.18
C PRO A 80 1.19 2.07 -11.29
N ARG A 81 0.13 2.88 -11.32
CA ARG A 81 -1.20 2.37 -11.50
C ARG A 81 -1.42 2.07 -12.98
N ARG A 82 -1.91 0.85 -13.26
CA ARG A 82 -2.21 0.45 -14.63
C ARG A 82 -3.58 -0.21 -14.66
N ASP A 83 -4.41 0.21 -15.60
CA ASP A 83 -5.78 -0.27 -15.67
C ASP A 83 -5.89 -1.76 -16.00
N LYS A 84 -4.92 -2.29 -16.72
CA LYS A 84 -4.94 -3.68 -17.14
C LYS A 84 -4.09 -4.59 -16.27
N GLU A 85 -3.55 -4.07 -15.21
CA GLU A 85 -2.69 -4.85 -14.34
C GLU A 85 -3.51 -5.80 -13.48
N ILE A 86 -3.02 -7.00 -13.35
CA ILE A 86 -3.69 -8.04 -12.57
C ILE A 86 -2.94 -8.27 -11.27
N TYR A 87 -3.68 -8.16 -10.21
CA TYR A 87 -3.19 -8.51 -8.88
C TYR A 87 -4.21 -9.36 -8.18
#